data_f9b0fe5b80b941b14ddf5768f502d959
#
_entry.id   f9b0fe5b80b941b14ddf5768f502d959
#
_cell.length_a   1.000
_cell.length_b   1.000
_cell.length_c   1.000
_cell.angle_alpha   90.00
_cell.angle_beta   90.00
_cell.angle_gamma   90.00
#
_symmetry.space_group_name_H-M   'P 1'
#
loop_
_entity.id
_entity.type
_entity.pdbx_description
1 polymer ?
#
loop_
_entity_poly.entity_id
_entity_poly.type
_entity_poly.pdbx_seq_one_letter_code
_entity_poly.pdbx_strand_id
1 'polypeptide(L)'
;MNSLIETVFFSEKRKAVLILLFEKGPLPIETIKAELDETSVSILPQIKVLIDNNLIVQNDGIYQLTHLGETIAEKVSPFIKNLQVLSGNPKFWSEHDTSEIPEKLFSRIQEIGDFEIVEIDLRTIYYEPNSTIYNQLKKAESIKTFITYYAPEYVPIYYERLMAGVPVSITTSDYIINMAKDYKAEVNNLLQLSRAELNVCPADVKIAEITVTDSALLMVLYSTSGNLDYDILTAESPGAVQWGNELYDYLRSRSVNKKEI
;
A
#
# COMPACT_ATOMS: atom_id res chain seq x y z
N MET A 1 -30.56 -20.76 -16.59
CA MET A 1 -29.33 -20.89 -15.79
C MET A 1 -28.54 -19.61 -16.02
N ASN A 2 -28.36 -18.77 -14.98
CA ASN A 2 -27.53 -17.56 -15.10
C ASN A 2 -26.08 -18.01 -15.34
N SER A 3 -25.31 -17.22 -16.09
CA SER A 3 -23.89 -17.52 -16.25
C SER A 3 -23.18 -17.40 -14.89
N LEU A 4 -22.08 -18.13 -14.68
CA LEU A 4 -21.27 -17.97 -13.45
C LEU A 4 -20.79 -16.52 -13.26
N ILE A 5 -20.52 -15.81 -14.36
CA ILE A 5 -20.16 -14.38 -14.33
C ILE A 5 -21.30 -13.56 -13.72
N GLU A 6 -22.54 -13.72 -14.19
CA GLU A 6 -23.70 -13.01 -13.64
C GLU A 6 -23.95 -13.39 -12.18
N THR A 7 -23.77 -14.66 -11.85
CA THR A 7 -23.95 -15.16 -10.48
C THR A 7 -22.98 -14.51 -9.52
N VAL A 8 -21.71 -14.37 -9.89
CA VAL A 8 -20.65 -13.85 -9.01
C VAL A 8 -20.61 -12.31 -9.02
N PHE A 9 -20.67 -11.67 -10.20
CA PHE A 9 -20.36 -10.23 -10.29
C PHE A 9 -21.58 -9.29 -10.19
N PHE A 10 -22.81 -9.76 -10.47
CA PHE A 10 -23.99 -8.88 -10.53
C PHE A 10 -24.75 -8.79 -9.21
N SER A 11 -24.17 -9.24 -8.11
CA SER A 11 -24.75 -9.08 -6.77
C SER A 11 -23.67 -8.91 -5.72
N GLU A 12 -23.66 -7.75 -5.07
CA GLU A 12 -22.74 -7.47 -3.97
C GLU A 12 -22.88 -8.51 -2.85
N LYS A 13 -24.11 -8.90 -2.53
CA LYS A 13 -24.37 -9.90 -1.48
C LYS A 13 -23.82 -11.27 -1.81
N ARG A 14 -23.92 -11.72 -3.07
CA ARG A 14 -23.35 -13.03 -3.49
C ARG A 14 -21.82 -12.98 -3.44
N LYS A 15 -21.20 -11.88 -3.92
CA LYS A 15 -19.76 -11.68 -3.80
C LYS A 15 -19.31 -11.71 -2.34
N ALA A 16 -20.00 -10.96 -1.48
CA ALA A 16 -19.68 -10.88 -0.06
C ALA A 16 -19.77 -12.26 0.62
N VAL A 17 -20.80 -13.05 0.35
CA VAL A 17 -20.92 -14.43 0.89
C VAL A 17 -19.79 -15.33 0.41
N LEU A 18 -19.46 -15.30 -0.88
CA LEU A 18 -18.36 -16.11 -1.43
C LEU A 18 -17.02 -15.75 -0.78
N ILE A 19 -16.71 -14.46 -0.68
CA ILE A 19 -15.47 -13.95 -0.06
C ILE A 19 -15.44 -14.32 1.43
N LEU A 20 -16.53 -14.09 2.16
CA LEU A 20 -16.62 -14.41 3.59
C LEU A 20 -16.34 -15.89 3.87
N LEU A 21 -16.98 -16.79 3.09
CA LEU A 21 -16.78 -18.23 3.25
C LEU A 21 -15.38 -18.68 2.80
N PHE A 22 -14.75 -17.97 1.88
CA PHE A 22 -13.37 -18.22 1.47
C PHE A 22 -12.38 -17.83 2.59
N GLU A 23 -12.62 -16.72 3.26
CA GLU A 23 -11.70 -16.20 4.28
C GLU A 23 -11.87 -16.87 5.65
N LYS A 24 -13.12 -17.15 6.05
CA LYS A 24 -13.43 -17.64 7.38
C LYS A 24 -13.78 -19.13 7.42
N GLY A 25 -13.90 -19.77 6.25
CA GLY A 25 -14.30 -21.17 6.14
C GLY A 25 -15.81 -21.41 6.32
N PRO A 26 -16.24 -22.62 6.67
CA PRO A 26 -17.63 -22.98 6.87
C PRO A 26 -18.30 -22.20 8.01
N LEU A 27 -19.49 -21.61 7.77
CA LEU A 27 -20.20 -20.76 8.74
C LEU A 27 -21.71 -21.10 8.80
N PRO A 28 -22.35 -20.99 9.98
CA PRO A 28 -23.80 -21.01 10.10
C PRO A 28 -24.42 -19.70 9.63
N ILE A 29 -25.70 -19.72 9.26
CA ILE A 29 -26.40 -18.54 8.71
C ILE A 29 -26.37 -17.33 9.65
N GLU A 30 -26.45 -17.53 10.96
CA GLU A 30 -26.46 -16.44 11.92
C GLU A 30 -25.11 -15.67 11.92
N THR A 31 -24.00 -16.39 11.75
CA THR A 31 -22.69 -15.77 11.61
C THR A 31 -22.57 -15.03 10.28
N ILE A 32 -23.02 -15.62 9.17
CA ILE A 32 -23.01 -14.97 7.85
C ILE A 32 -23.79 -13.64 7.90
N LYS A 33 -24.96 -13.65 8.52
CA LYS A 33 -25.78 -12.45 8.71
C LYS A 33 -25.08 -11.37 9.54
N ALA A 34 -24.49 -11.77 10.66
CA ALA A 34 -23.81 -10.87 11.56
C ALA A 34 -22.59 -10.21 10.90
N GLU A 35 -21.80 -11.01 10.18
CA GLU A 35 -20.59 -10.53 9.50
C GLU A 35 -20.87 -9.60 8.31
N LEU A 36 -22.00 -9.79 7.63
CA LEU A 36 -22.37 -9.01 6.45
C LEU A 36 -23.38 -7.90 6.78
N ASP A 37 -23.78 -7.76 8.04
CA ASP A 37 -24.84 -6.84 8.49
C ASP A 37 -26.14 -7.00 7.66
N GLU A 38 -26.57 -8.26 7.49
CA GLU A 38 -27.68 -8.62 6.62
C GLU A 38 -28.81 -9.36 7.34
N THR A 39 -30.02 -9.23 6.82
CA THR A 39 -31.18 -10.00 7.32
C THR A 39 -31.35 -11.33 6.59
N SER A 40 -32.03 -12.29 7.22
CA SER A 40 -32.35 -13.58 6.57
C SER A 40 -33.16 -13.39 5.29
N VAL A 41 -34.09 -12.47 5.26
CA VAL A 41 -34.92 -12.17 4.08
C VAL A 41 -34.07 -11.68 2.89
N SER A 42 -33.03 -10.95 3.18
CA SER A 42 -32.13 -10.37 2.19
C SER A 42 -31.08 -11.38 1.69
N ILE A 43 -30.48 -12.17 2.58
CA ILE A 43 -29.30 -12.97 2.25
C ILE A 43 -29.64 -14.39 1.77
N LEU A 44 -30.66 -15.03 2.33
CA LEU A 44 -31.01 -16.44 1.98
C LEU A 44 -31.34 -16.63 0.50
N PRO A 45 -32.09 -15.74 -0.20
CA PRO A 45 -32.31 -15.85 -1.63
C PRO A 45 -30.99 -15.81 -2.43
N GLN A 46 -29.99 -15.04 -1.97
CA GLN A 46 -28.70 -14.92 -2.63
C GLN A 46 -27.84 -16.18 -2.41
N ILE A 47 -27.85 -16.72 -1.20
CA ILE A 47 -27.21 -18.01 -0.89
C ILE A 47 -27.82 -19.13 -1.71
N LYS A 48 -29.16 -19.12 -1.86
CA LYS A 48 -29.84 -20.13 -2.71
C LYS A 48 -29.33 -20.06 -4.16
N VAL A 49 -29.16 -18.88 -4.73
CA VAL A 49 -28.60 -18.76 -6.09
C VAL A 49 -27.20 -19.36 -6.17
N LEU A 50 -26.35 -19.15 -5.14
CA LEU A 50 -25.02 -19.75 -5.08
C LEU A 50 -25.06 -21.28 -4.98
N ILE A 51 -26.01 -21.83 -4.21
CA ILE A 51 -26.24 -23.28 -4.11
C ILE A 51 -26.71 -23.85 -5.45
N ASP A 52 -27.70 -23.20 -6.09
CA ASP A 52 -28.26 -23.62 -7.37
C ASP A 52 -27.21 -23.60 -8.50
N ASN A 53 -26.13 -22.81 -8.35
CA ASN A 53 -24.98 -22.77 -9.26
C ASN A 53 -23.78 -23.59 -8.76
N ASN A 54 -23.95 -24.47 -7.77
CA ASN A 54 -22.92 -25.33 -7.18
C ASN A 54 -21.67 -24.62 -6.65
N LEU A 55 -21.80 -23.38 -6.17
CA LEU A 55 -20.71 -22.64 -5.56
C LEU A 55 -20.62 -22.85 -4.04
N ILE A 56 -21.78 -23.13 -3.42
CA ILE A 56 -21.92 -23.35 -1.98
C ILE A 56 -22.73 -24.63 -1.76
N VAL A 57 -22.45 -25.34 -0.70
CA VAL A 57 -23.29 -26.40 -0.17
C VAL A 57 -23.67 -26.07 1.29
N GLN A 58 -24.85 -26.62 1.70
CA GLN A 58 -25.32 -26.56 3.07
C GLN A 58 -25.40 -27.97 3.64
N ASN A 59 -24.72 -28.20 4.78
CA ASN A 59 -24.78 -29.44 5.52
C ASN A 59 -25.05 -29.10 7.00
N ASP A 60 -26.12 -29.68 7.58
CA ASP A 60 -26.49 -29.51 8.98
C ASP A 60 -26.53 -28.02 9.46
N GLY A 61 -27.03 -27.13 8.59
CA GLY A 61 -27.13 -25.69 8.91
C GLY A 61 -25.85 -24.89 8.68
N ILE A 62 -24.78 -25.55 8.28
CA ILE A 62 -23.49 -24.91 7.97
C ILE A 62 -23.34 -24.75 6.46
N TYR A 63 -22.98 -23.54 6.04
CA TYR A 63 -22.70 -23.18 4.64
C TYR A 63 -21.20 -23.22 4.40
N GLN A 64 -20.79 -23.84 3.29
CA GLN A 64 -19.38 -23.91 2.91
C GLN A 64 -19.22 -23.84 1.39
N LEU A 65 -18.06 -23.41 0.92
CA LEU A 65 -17.74 -23.45 -0.50
C LEU A 65 -17.64 -24.88 -0.99
N THR A 66 -18.08 -25.12 -2.23
CA THR A 66 -17.69 -26.32 -2.99
C THR A 66 -16.28 -26.13 -3.52
N HIS A 67 -15.66 -27.18 -4.06
CA HIS A 67 -14.37 -27.03 -4.75
C HIS A 67 -14.42 -26.00 -5.90
N LEU A 68 -15.54 -25.95 -6.65
CA LEU A 68 -15.76 -24.94 -7.69
C LEU A 68 -15.85 -23.53 -7.07
N GLY A 69 -16.62 -23.39 -5.97
CA GLY A 69 -16.74 -22.13 -5.24
C GLY A 69 -15.41 -21.64 -4.70
N GLU A 70 -14.61 -22.52 -4.12
CA GLU A 70 -13.27 -22.22 -3.61
C GLU A 70 -12.32 -21.77 -4.74
N THR A 71 -12.28 -22.48 -5.85
CA THR A 71 -11.47 -22.15 -7.03
C THR A 71 -11.81 -20.74 -7.57
N ILE A 72 -13.12 -20.42 -7.63
CA ILE A 72 -13.57 -19.11 -8.09
C ILE A 72 -13.23 -18.03 -7.06
N ALA A 73 -13.55 -18.25 -5.78
CA ALA A 73 -13.31 -17.29 -4.71
C ALA A 73 -11.83 -16.93 -4.57
N GLU A 74 -10.92 -17.90 -4.72
CA GLU A 74 -9.46 -17.70 -4.70
C GLU A 74 -9.00 -16.67 -5.74
N LYS A 75 -9.63 -16.62 -6.92
CA LYS A 75 -9.28 -15.67 -8.00
C LYS A 75 -10.06 -14.35 -7.88
N VAL A 76 -11.32 -14.43 -7.45
CA VAL A 76 -12.22 -13.28 -7.40
C VAL A 76 -11.96 -12.41 -6.17
N SER A 77 -11.64 -13.00 -5.01
CA SER A 77 -11.44 -12.23 -3.77
C SER A 77 -10.34 -11.19 -3.91
N PRO A 78 -9.10 -11.52 -4.30
CA PRO A 78 -8.05 -10.49 -4.46
C PRO A 78 -8.40 -9.46 -5.54
N PHE A 79 -9.04 -9.87 -6.63
CA PHE A 79 -9.46 -8.94 -7.68
C PHE A 79 -10.49 -7.92 -7.16
N ILE A 80 -11.51 -8.35 -6.42
CA ILE A 80 -12.51 -7.44 -5.83
C ILE A 80 -11.87 -6.50 -4.82
N LYS A 81 -10.98 -7.00 -3.96
CA LYS A 81 -10.26 -6.18 -2.99
C LYS A 81 -9.35 -5.14 -3.66
N ASN A 82 -8.66 -5.51 -4.75
CA ASN A 82 -7.91 -4.55 -5.55
C ASN A 82 -8.82 -3.45 -6.10
N LEU A 83 -9.99 -3.81 -6.66
CA LEU A 83 -10.94 -2.83 -7.13
C LEU A 83 -11.45 -1.90 -6.02
N GLN A 84 -11.63 -2.40 -4.79
CA GLN A 84 -12.04 -1.56 -3.65
C GLN A 84 -10.98 -0.51 -3.33
N VAL A 85 -9.70 -0.87 -3.26
CA VAL A 85 -8.59 0.08 -3.04
C VAL A 85 -8.52 1.10 -4.18
N LEU A 86 -8.54 0.66 -5.44
CA LEU A 86 -8.48 1.55 -6.60
C LEU A 86 -9.71 2.48 -6.67
N SER A 87 -10.89 2.00 -6.25
CA SER A 87 -12.12 2.79 -6.20
C SER A 87 -12.17 3.78 -5.02
N GLY A 88 -11.31 3.61 -4.02
CA GLY A 88 -11.21 4.54 -2.88
C GLY A 88 -10.80 5.95 -3.32
N ASN A 89 -9.93 6.06 -4.32
CA ASN A 89 -9.59 7.32 -4.99
C ASN A 89 -9.23 7.08 -6.47
N PRO A 90 -10.23 6.93 -7.37
CA PRO A 90 -9.96 6.65 -8.78
C PRO A 90 -9.17 7.75 -9.48
N LYS A 91 -9.32 9.00 -9.04
CA LYS A 91 -8.59 10.15 -9.58
C LYS A 91 -7.10 9.97 -9.34
N PHE A 92 -6.69 9.70 -8.09
CA PHE A 92 -5.29 9.46 -7.75
C PHE A 92 -4.67 8.38 -8.66
N TRP A 93 -5.30 7.20 -8.75
CA TRP A 93 -4.76 6.09 -9.53
C TRP A 93 -4.73 6.32 -11.04
N SER A 94 -5.62 7.17 -11.57
CA SER A 94 -5.66 7.48 -13.02
C SER A 94 -4.73 8.61 -13.43
N GLU A 95 -4.41 9.54 -12.54
CA GLU A 95 -3.58 10.70 -12.82
C GLU A 95 -2.10 10.47 -12.53
N HIS A 96 -1.73 9.39 -11.79
CA HIS A 96 -0.36 9.08 -11.40
C HIS A 96 0.23 7.89 -12.16
N ASP A 97 1.55 7.94 -12.38
CA ASP A 97 2.32 6.88 -13.05
C ASP A 97 2.65 5.77 -12.03
N THR A 98 2.02 4.61 -12.20
CA THR A 98 2.25 3.40 -11.40
C THR A 98 3.18 2.39 -12.08
N SER A 99 3.74 2.73 -13.26
CA SER A 99 4.50 1.79 -14.10
C SER A 99 5.78 1.27 -13.46
N GLU A 100 6.33 1.97 -12.47
CA GLU A 100 7.52 1.53 -11.73
C GLU A 100 7.19 0.53 -10.62
N ILE A 101 5.92 0.41 -10.21
CA ILE A 101 5.50 -0.58 -9.22
C ILE A 101 5.48 -1.96 -9.90
N PRO A 102 6.25 -2.96 -9.41
CA PRO A 102 6.26 -4.29 -10.01
C PRO A 102 4.86 -4.88 -10.11
N GLU A 103 4.54 -5.51 -11.25
CA GLU A 103 3.23 -6.14 -11.48
C GLU A 103 2.81 -7.07 -10.34
N LYS A 104 3.77 -7.83 -9.79
CA LYS A 104 3.55 -8.72 -8.64
C LYS A 104 3.08 -7.97 -7.39
N LEU A 105 3.57 -6.74 -7.15
CA LEU A 105 3.12 -5.91 -6.03
C LEU A 105 1.82 -5.20 -6.37
N PHE A 106 1.68 -4.66 -7.58
CA PHE A 106 0.47 -3.97 -7.98
C PHE A 106 -0.75 -4.91 -8.00
N SER A 107 -0.56 -6.18 -8.36
CA SER A 107 -1.62 -7.19 -8.29
C SER A 107 -2.07 -7.52 -6.85
N ARG A 108 -1.35 -7.05 -5.84
CA ARG A 108 -1.62 -7.18 -4.42
C ARG A 108 -1.89 -5.82 -3.75
N ILE A 109 -2.31 -4.82 -4.53
CA ILE A 109 -2.54 -3.45 -4.03
C ILE A 109 -3.56 -3.39 -2.88
N GLN A 110 -4.46 -4.39 -2.78
CA GLN A 110 -5.41 -4.52 -1.67
C GLN A 110 -4.73 -4.64 -0.29
N GLU A 111 -3.45 -5.04 -0.23
CA GLU A 111 -2.73 -5.15 1.03
C GLU A 111 -2.46 -3.79 1.68
N ILE A 112 -2.48 -2.71 0.90
CA ILE A 112 -2.43 -1.34 1.44
C ILE A 112 -3.63 -1.09 2.37
N GLY A 113 -4.80 -1.70 2.09
CA GLY A 113 -6.01 -1.50 2.89
C GLY A 113 -6.57 -0.09 2.73
N ASP A 114 -7.12 0.43 3.82
CA ASP A 114 -7.63 1.80 3.86
C ASP A 114 -6.46 2.79 3.81
N PHE A 115 -6.60 3.83 2.99
CA PHE A 115 -5.59 4.86 2.81
C PHE A 115 -6.25 6.24 2.71
N GLU A 116 -5.46 7.26 2.98
CA GLU A 116 -5.85 8.66 2.80
C GLU A 116 -4.94 9.32 1.76
N ILE A 117 -5.47 10.29 1.02
CA ILE A 117 -4.69 11.18 0.18
C ILE A 117 -4.60 12.53 0.91
N VAL A 118 -3.39 12.91 1.24
CA VAL A 118 -3.07 14.19 1.86
C VAL A 118 -2.59 15.14 0.77
N GLU A 119 -3.42 16.11 0.42
CA GLU A 119 -3.05 17.18 -0.52
C GLU A 119 -2.14 18.19 0.18
N ILE A 120 -1.00 18.52 -0.43
CA ILE A 120 -0.09 19.53 0.09
C ILE A 120 -0.35 20.87 -0.58
N ASP A 121 -0.67 21.89 0.21
CA ASP A 121 -0.68 23.27 -0.29
C ASP A 121 0.76 23.77 -0.47
N LEU A 122 1.21 23.84 -1.73
CA LEU A 122 2.54 24.31 -2.10
C LEU A 122 2.86 25.73 -1.61
N ARG A 123 1.85 26.54 -1.29
CA ARG A 123 2.05 27.90 -0.76
C ARG A 123 2.53 27.88 0.70
N THR A 124 2.26 26.82 1.42
CA THR A 124 2.59 26.67 2.84
C THR A 124 3.74 25.69 3.11
N ILE A 125 4.12 24.84 2.14
CA ILE A 125 5.10 23.77 2.30
C ILE A 125 6.45 24.23 2.87
N TYR A 126 6.88 25.46 2.53
CA TYR A 126 8.14 26.03 3.02
C TYR A 126 8.02 26.61 4.45
N TYR A 127 6.82 26.84 4.95
CA TYR A 127 6.59 27.44 6.27
C TYR A 127 6.06 26.43 7.28
N GLU A 128 5.34 25.44 6.80
CA GLU A 128 4.79 24.35 7.62
C GLU A 128 5.08 23.02 6.92
N PRO A 129 6.15 22.30 7.33
CA PRO A 129 6.38 20.93 6.86
C PRO A 129 5.11 20.13 7.05
N ASN A 130 4.75 19.29 6.08
CA ASN A 130 3.53 18.47 6.20
C ASN A 130 3.53 17.77 7.55
N SER A 131 2.62 18.20 8.42
CA SER A 131 2.57 17.76 9.82
C SER A 131 2.36 16.25 9.94
N THR A 132 1.67 15.63 8.97
CA THR A 132 1.40 14.19 8.94
C THR A 132 2.68 13.41 8.71
N ILE A 133 3.43 13.69 7.63
CA ILE A 133 4.71 13.01 7.34
C ILE A 133 5.72 13.30 8.46
N TYR A 134 5.85 14.55 8.83
CA TYR A 134 6.77 14.98 9.88
C TYR A 134 6.53 14.24 11.20
N ASN A 135 5.27 14.11 11.61
CA ASN A 135 4.89 13.42 12.84
C ASN A 135 5.10 11.91 12.75
N GLN A 136 4.88 11.29 11.59
CA GLN A 136 5.19 9.88 11.36
C GLN A 136 6.69 9.62 11.46
N LEU A 137 7.52 10.39 10.76
CA LEU A 137 8.97 10.26 10.82
C LEU A 137 9.51 10.48 12.24
N LYS A 138 8.98 11.47 12.97
CA LYS A 138 9.44 11.84 14.32
C LYS A 138 9.16 10.75 15.36
N LYS A 139 8.13 9.94 15.18
CA LYS A 139 7.76 8.84 16.07
C LYS A 139 8.34 7.50 15.65
N ALA A 140 8.85 7.39 14.42
CA ALA A 140 9.27 6.13 13.83
C ALA A 140 10.37 5.42 14.62
N GLU A 141 10.27 4.10 14.76
CA GLU A 141 11.31 3.22 15.30
C GLU A 141 12.22 2.64 14.21
N SER A 142 11.82 2.79 12.94
CA SER A 142 12.63 2.52 11.75
C SER A 142 12.17 3.39 10.59
N ILE A 143 13.10 3.81 9.72
CA ILE A 143 12.79 4.61 8.54
C ILE A 143 13.51 4.00 7.33
N LYS A 144 12.74 3.68 6.31
CA LYS A 144 13.23 3.38 4.97
C LYS A 144 12.62 4.39 4.01
N THR A 145 13.43 5.16 3.33
CA THR A 145 12.94 6.15 2.38
C THR A 145 13.63 6.02 1.02
N PHE A 146 12.83 6.02 -0.02
CA PHE A 146 13.24 6.20 -1.40
C PHE A 146 12.70 7.55 -1.86
N ILE A 147 13.57 8.48 -2.27
CA ILE A 147 13.18 9.84 -2.63
C ILE A 147 14.02 10.35 -3.80
N THR A 148 13.37 10.91 -4.83
CA THR A 148 14.02 11.40 -6.06
C THR A 148 13.87 12.90 -6.26
N TYR A 149 13.22 13.61 -5.36
CA TYR A 149 13.15 15.07 -5.34
C TYR A 149 13.84 15.64 -4.10
N TYR A 150 14.22 16.91 -4.14
CA TYR A 150 14.95 17.57 -3.05
C TYR A 150 13.99 18.03 -1.96
N ALA A 151 14.11 17.45 -0.76
CA ALA A 151 13.30 17.72 0.43
C ALA A 151 14.20 17.98 1.65
N PRO A 152 14.89 19.14 1.70
CA PRO A 152 15.85 19.45 2.76
C PRO A 152 15.22 19.51 4.16
N GLU A 153 13.91 19.74 4.25
CA GLU A 153 13.14 19.79 5.49
C GLU A 153 13.13 18.46 6.26
N TYR A 154 13.36 17.32 5.60
CA TYR A 154 13.41 16.01 6.26
C TYR A 154 14.81 15.68 6.83
N VAL A 155 15.86 16.36 6.38
CA VAL A 155 17.25 16.07 6.80
C VAL A 155 17.42 16.19 8.31
N PRO A 156 16.91 17.24 9.01
CA PRO A 156 17.01 17.35 10.46
C PRO A 156 16.35 16.18 11.20
N ILE A 157 15.23 15.67 10.70
CA ILE A 157 14.53 14.52 11.31
C ILE A 157 15.36 13.25 11.16
N TYR A 158 15.86 12.94 9.97
CA TYR A 158 16.72 11.78 9.77
C TYR A 158 17.95 11.81 10.68
N TYR A 159 18.55 12.99 10.85
CA TYR A 159 19.64 13.20 11.80
C TYR A 159 19.21 12.91 13.23
N GLU A 160 18.12 13.53 13.70
CA GLU A 160 17.58 13.33 15.06
C GLU A 160 17.29 11.85 15.33
N ARG A 161 16.62 11.15 14.38
CA ARG A 161 16.28 9.73 14.53
C ARG A 161 17.53 8.84 14.56
N LEU A 162 18.50 9.07 13.70
CA LEU A 162 19.79 8.40 13.73
C LEU A 162 20.51 8.59 15.06
N MET A 163 20.55 9.80 15.60
CA MET A 163 21.18 10.09 16.90
C MET A 163 20.40 9.43 18.06
N ALA A 164 19.10 9.27 17.93
CA ALA A 164 18.27 8.54 18.89
C ALA A 164 18.42 7.00 18.79
N GLY A 165 19.22 6.50 17.85
CA GLY A 165 19.47 5.05 17.70
C GLY A 165 18.54 4.34 16.71
N VAL A 166 17.67 5.08 16.02
CA VAL A 166 16.73 4.53 15.02
C VAL A 166 17.50 4.21 13.73
N PRO A 167 17.28 3.03 13.11
CA PRO A 167 17.83 2.72 11.80
C PRO A 167 17.16 3.57 10.72
N VAL A 168 17.96 4.19 9.86
CA VAL A 168 17.51 5.00 8.72
C VAL A 168 18.23 4.54 7.46
N SER A 169 17.45 4.10 6.48
CA SER A 169 17.95 3.70 5.16
C SER A 169 17.36 4.61 4.10
N ILE A 170 18.22 5.38 3.44
CA ILE A 170 17.84 6.34 2.41
C ILE A 170 18.33 5.83 1.06
N THR A 171 17.41 5.80 0.09
CA THR A 171 17.73 5.58 -1.33
C THR A 171 17.34 6.82 -2.11
N THR A 172 18.28 7.42 -2.84
CA THR A 172 18.04 8.68 -3.56
C THR A 172 18.83 8.71 -4.86
N SER A 173 18.67 9.77 -5.67
CA SER A 173 19.38 9.94 -6.92
C SER A 173 20.74 10.65 -6.76
N ASP A 174 21.64 10.45 -7.71
CA ASP A 174 22.91 11.22 -7.76
C ASP A 174 22.67 12.73 -7.82
N TYR A 175 21.55 13.18 -8.41
CA TYR A 175 21.17 14.57 -8.44
C TYR A 175 20.98 15.13 -7.03
N ILE A 176 20.25 14.44 -6.18
CA ILE A 176 19.99 14.87 -4.78
C ILE A 176 21.28 14.84 -3.96
N ILE A 177 22.13 13.83 -4.13
CA ILE A 177 23.45 13.78 -3.48
C ILE A 177 24.31 14.98 -3.88
N ASN A 178 24.28 15.35 -5.15
CA ASN A 178 25.00 16.52 -5.63
C ASN A 178 24.49 17.85 -5.03
N MET A 179 23.18 17.94 -4.75
CA MET A 179 22.63 19.11 -4.04
C MET A 179 23.04 19.15 -2.55
N ALA A 180 23.29 17.99 -1.96
CA ALA A 180 23.71 17.87 -0.56
C ALA A 180 25.23 18.05 -0.35
N LYS A 181 25.99 18.45 -1.36
CA LYS A 181 27.47 18.58 -1.28
C LYS A 181 27.96 19.50 -0.17
N ASP A 182 27.22 20.55 0.14
CA ASP A 182 27.58 21.49 1.20
C ASP A 182 27.51 20.84 2.60
N TYR A 183 26.80 19.72 2.72
CA TYR A 183 26.64 18.91 3.95
C TYR A 183 27.45 17.61 3.91
N LYS A 184 28.44 17.51 3.03
CA LYS A 184 29.20 16.28 2.80
C LYS A 184 29.83 15.74 4.09
N ALA A 185 30.43 16.58 4.90
CA ALA A 185 31.10 16.15 6.14
C ALA A 185 30.10 15.54 7.13
N GLU A 186 28.94 16.19 7.30
CA GLU A 186 27.87 15.74 8.19
C GLU A 186 27.28 14.41 7.70
N VAL A 187 26.99 14.29 6.41
CA VAL A 187 26.46 13.05 5.81
C VAL A 187 27.47 11.92 5.99
N ASN A 188 28.75 12.14 5.67
CA ASN A 188 29.78 11.11 5.82
C ASN A 188 29.96 10.69 7.29
N ASN A 189 29.86 11.61 8.26
CA ASN A 189 29.87 11.27 9.68
C ASN A 189 28.67 10.37 10.06
N LEU A 190 27.48 10.65 9.54
CA LEU A 190 26.31 9.81 9.77
C LEU A 190 26.45 8.41 9.16
N LEU A 191 27.05 8.31 7.99
CA LEU A 191 27.27 7.03 7.30
C LEU A 191 28.30 6.11 8.03
N GLN A 192 29.04 6.63 9.01
CA GLN A 192 29.85 5.79 9.91
C GLN A 192 28.99 5.04 10.95
N LEU A 193 27.77 5.46 11.17
CA LEU A 193 26.86 4.76 12.08
C LEU A 193 26.34 3.48 11.38
N SER A 194 26.45 2.34 12.05
CA SER A 194 26.01 1.03 11.48
C SER A 194 24.52 0.96 11.14
N ARG A 195 23.73 1.89 11.68
CA ARG A 195 22.28 2.03 11.46
C ARG A 195 21.89 3.05 10.36
N ALA A 196 22.90 3.71 9.77
CA ALA A 196 22.69 4.61 8.63
C ALA A 196 23.05 3.89 7.33
N GLU A 197 22.17 3.98 6.35
CA GLU A 197 22.40 3.45 5.01
C GLU A 197 22.02 4.48 3.97
N LEU A 198 22.88 4.65 2.96
CA LEU A 198 22.63 5.50 1.81
C LEU A 198 22.83 4.70 0.53
N ASN A 199 21.84 4.71 -0.34
CA ASN A 199 21.89 4.06 -1.64
C ASN A 199 21.60 5.07 -2.75
N VAL A 200 22.17 4.84 -3.93
CA VAL A 200 21.95 5.68 -5.11
C VAL A 200 21.21 4.88 -6.17
N CYS A 201 20.03 5.34 -6.51
CA CYS A 201 19.19 4.71 -7.54
C CYS A 201 19.58 5.17 -8.94
N PRO A 202 19.23 4.41 -9.99
CA PRO A 202 19.30 4.85 -11.39
C PRO A 202 18.49 6.13 -11.61
N ALA A 203 18.92 6.94 -12.58
CA ALA A 203 18.31 8.25 -12.86
C ALA A 203 16.92 8.17 -13.50
N ASP A 204 16.55 7.01 -14.04
CA ASP A 204 15.33 6.77 -14.80
C ASP A 204 14.15 6.20 -13.98
N VAL A 205 14.31 6.10 -12.66
CA VAL A 205 13.23 5.62 -11.78
C VAL A 205 12.12 6.66 -11.66
N LYS A 206 10.87 6.22 -11.89
CA LYS A 206 9.67 7.07 -11.97
C LYS A 206 8.80 7.02 -10.71
N ILE A 207 9.40 6.90 -9.55
CA ILE A 207 8.73 7.07 -8.25
C ILE A 207 9.32 8.31 -7.58
N ALA A 208 8.46 9.20 -7.09
CA ALA A 208 8.89 10.41 -6.41
C ALA A 208 9.35 10.09 -4.99
N GLU A 209 8.51 9.41 -4.20
CA GLU A 209 8.85 9.01 -2.84
C GLU A 209 8.10 7.75 -2.42
N ILE A 210 8.81 6.87 -1.70
CA ILE A 210 8.24 5.81 -0.86
C ILE A 210 8.95 5.92 0.48
N THR A 211 8.20 6.24 1.52
CA THR A 211 8.69 6.24 2.89
C THR A 211 7.92 5.24 3.71
N VAL A 212 8.63 4.30 4.32
CA VAL A 212 8.07 3.25 5.17
C VAL A 212 8.66 3.38 6.56
N THR A 213 7.79 3.48 7.54
CA THR A 213 8.15 3.40 8.96
C THR A 213 7.71 2.05 9.54
N ASP A 214 7.94 1.84 10.82
CA ASP A 214 7.38 0.71 11.57
C ASP A 214 5.83 0.68 11.60
N SER A 215 5.18 1.82 11.33
CA SER A 215 3.72 1.99 11.50
C SER A 215 2.99 2.55 10.28
N ALA A 216 3.68 3.06 9.27
CA ALA A 216 3.03 3.70 8.13
C ALA A 216 3.79 3.51 6.81
N LEU A 217 3.02 3.53 5.72
CA LEU A 217 3.47 3.72 4.34
C LEU A 217 3.06 5.12 3.89
N LEU A 218 3.99 5.85 3.30
CA LEU A 218 3.81 7.13 2.64
C LEU A 218 4.31 6.99 1.20
N MET A 219 3.50 7.38 0.22
CA MET A 219 3.84 7.25 -1.19
C MET A 219 3.48 8.51 -1.97
N VAL A 220 4.45 9.06 -2.70
CA VAL A 220 4.28 10.13 -3.67
C VAL A 220 4.65 9.61 -5.05
N LEU A 221 3.77 9.75 -6.00
CA LEU A 221 3.98 9.33 -7.38
C LEU A 221 4.14 10.55 -8.29
N TYR A 222 4.84 10.38 -9.40
CA TYR A 222 4.77 11.37 -10.49
C TYR A 222 3.43 11.26 -11.18
N SER A 223 2.91 12.39 -11.68
CA SER A 223 1.76 12.37 -12.56
C SER A 223 2.07 11.63 -13.87
N THR A 224 1.05 11.18 -14.58
CA THR A 224 1.20 10.55 -15.91
C THR A 224 1.88 11.47 -16.93
N SER A 225 1.93 12.79 -16.71
CA SER A 225 2.70 13.75 -17.51
C SER A 225 4.17 13.90 -17.07
N GLY A 226 4.60 13.18 -16.03
CA GLY A 226 5.97 13.18 -15.50
C GLY A 226 6.28 14.35 -14.56
N ASN A 227 5.28 15.11 -14.14
CA ASN A 227 5.47 16.18 -13.14
C ASN A 227 5.41 15.60 -11.72
N LEU A 228 6.18 16.20 -10.81
CA LEU A 228 6.03 15.91 -9.39
C LEU A 228 4.64 16.39 -8.95
N ASP A 229 3.85 15.47 -8.43
CA ASP A 229 2.61 15.76 -7.76
C ASP A 229 2.81 15.54 -6.25
N TYR A 230 2.30 16.47 -5.45
CA TYR A 230 2.54 16.46 -4.01
C TYR A 230 1.38 15.78 -3.24
N ASP A 231 0.50 15.11 -3.93
CA ASP A 231 -0.51 14.26 -3.31
C ASP A 231 0.15 13.04 -2.67
N ILE A 232 0.00 12.90 -1.35
CA ILE A 232 0.63 11.83 -0.58
C ILE A 232 -0.42 10.78 -0.23
N LEU A 233 -0.25 9.57 -0.73
CA LEU A 233 -0.96 8.42 -0.21
C LEU A 233 -0.33 8.04 1.14
N THR A 234 -1.15 7.96 2.18
CA THR A 234 -0.75 7.48 3.52
C THR A 234 -1.63 6.33 3.96
N ALA A 235 -1.01 5.27 4.50
CA ALA A 235 -1.70 4.09 5.01
C ALA A 235 -0.96 3.51 6.22
N GLU A 236 -1.71 3.11 7.25
CA GLU A 236 -1.16 2.68 8.55
C GLU A 236 -1.43 1.20 8.86
N SER A 237 -1.99 0.43 7.92
CA SER A 237 -2.22 -0.98 8.14
C SER A 237 -0.91 -1.79 8.16
N PRO A 238 -0.82 -2.89 8.91
CA PRO A 238 0.34 -3.79 8.83
C PRO A 238 0.59 -4.31 7.40
N GLY A 239 -0.46 -4.50 6.60
CA GLY A 239 -0.36 -4.88 5.19
C GLY A 239 0.29 -3.78 4.35
N ALA A 240 -0.09 -2.51 4.57
CA ALA A 240 0.53 -1.36 3.91
C ALA A 240 2.03 -1.27 4.20
N VAL A 241 2.41 -1.42 5.46
CA VAL A 241 3.81 -1.42 5.89
C VAL A 241 4.59 -2.55 5.23
N GLN A 242 4.02 -3.76 5.19
CA GLN A 242 4.67 -4.90 4.54
C GLN A 242 4.80 -4.67 3.03
N TRP A 243 3.73 -4.26 2.36
CA TRP A 243 3.72 -3.96 0.93
C TRP A 243 4.72 -2.86 0.58
N GLY A 244 4.75 -1.79 1.38
CA GLY A 244 5.70 -0.69 1.23
C GLY A 244 7.15 -1.13 1.40
N ASN A 245 7.44 -2.01 2.37
CA ASN A 245 8.76 -2.59 2.55
C ASN A 245 9.19 -3.41 1.33
N GLU A 246 8.30 -4.22 0.76
CA GLU A 246 8.61 -5.01 -0.45
C GLU A 246 8.92 -4.07 -1.65
N LEU A 247 8.16 -2.98 -1.82
CA LEU A 247 8.43 -1.99 -2.86
C LEU A 247 9.75 -1.27 -2.62
N TYR A 248 10.02 -0.81 -1.39
CA TYR A 248 11.29 -0.19 -1.04
C TYR A 248 12.48 -1.13 -1.31
N ASP A 249 12.39 -2.38 -0.87
CA ASP A 249 13.47 -3.37 -1.05
C ASP A 249 13.69 -3.69 -2.55
N TYR A 250 12.64 -3.70 -3.37
CA TYR A 250 12.74 -3.80 -4.83
C TYR A 250 13.53 -2.62 -5.41
N LEU A 251 13.16 -1.38 -5.07
CA LEU A 251 13.84 -0.17 -5.55
C LEU A 251 15.29 -0.10 -5.06
N ARG A 252 15.52 -0.43 -3.81
CA ARG A 252 16.85 -0.51 -3.20
C ARG A 252 17.73 -1.56 -3.89
N SER A 253 17.19 -2.70 -4.28
CA SER A 253 17.93 -3.77 -4.95
C SER A 253 18.52 -3.34 -6.31
N ARG A 254 17.94 -2.31 -6.94
CA ARG A 254 18.42 -1.70 -8.19
C ARG A 254 19.42 -0.56 -7.96
N SER A 255 19.73 -0.27 -6.71
CA SER A 255 20.54 0.88 -6.29
C SER A 255 21.93 0.44 -5.83
N VAL A 256 22.86 1.39 -5.79
CA VAL A 256 24.24 1.15 -5.35
C VAL A 256 24.45 1.75 -3.96
N ASN A 257 24.90 0.94 -3.02
CA ASN A 257 25.22 1.39 -1.66
C ASN A 257 26.43 2.33 -1.67
N LYS A 258 26.31 3.47 -0.98
CA LYS A 258 27.38 4.44 -0.77
C LYS A 258 27.82 4.44 0.69
N LYS A 259 29.11 4.44 0.90
CA LYS A 259 29.76 4.59 2.23
C LYS A 259 30.22 6.02 2.48
N GLU A 260 30.24 6.84 1.42
CA GLU A 260 30.59 8.26 1.44
C GLU A 260 29.98 8.99 0.23
N ILE A 261 29.81 10.29 0.30
CA ILE A 261 29.38 11.17 -0.77
C ILE A 261 30.41 12.19 -1.17
#